data_1b43c6a76e5140a67a7d914c8f2822d5
#
_entry.id   1b43c6a76e5140a67a7d914c8f2822d5
#
_cell.length_a   1.000
_cell.length_b   1.000
_cell.length_c   1.000
_cell.angle_alpha   90.00
_cell.angle_beta   90.00
_cell.angle_gamma   90.00
#
_symmetry.space_group_name_H-M   'P 1'
#
loop_
_entity.id
_entity.type
_entity.pdbx_description
1 polymer ?
#
loop_
_entity_poly.entity_id
_entity_poly.type
_entity_poly.pdbx_seq_one_letter_code
_entity_poly.pdbx_strand_id
1 'polypeptide(L)'
;TPVVLMGYANPIEAMGVGAFAAEAKQAGVDGVLVVDYPPEECVDFAAKLKAVGIDPIFLLAPTSTDERFRQVADVGSGYIYYVSLKGVTGAGHLDLDEVARRIPAIRQKVGMPVGVGFGIRDADSARRIAAVADAVVIGSRLIEEIENSPREQAAANVTTFLRGIRNALDGLAVSREAS
;
A
#
# COMPACT_ATOMS: atom_id res chain seq x y z
N THR A 1 -1.60 -12.16 10.52
CA THR A 1 -1.14 -11.00 9.72
C THR A 1 -2.18 -10.72 8.67
N PRO A 2 -2.67 -9.46 8.55
CA PRO A 2 -3.60 -9.07 7.49
C PRO A 2 -3.03 -9.35 6.09
N VAL A 3 -3.91 -9.72 5.16
CA VAL A 3 -3.56 -10.03 3.76
C VAL A 3 -4.31 -9.10 2.83
N VAL A 4 -3.56 -8.39 1.97
CA VAL A 4 -4.11 -7.53 0.92
C VAL A 4 -3.71 -8.11 -0.44
N LEU A 5 -4.71 -8.38 -1.28
CA LEU A 5 -4.46 -8.76 -2.68
C LEU A 5 -4.25 -7.50 -3.52
N MET A 6 -3.27 -7.53 -4.40
CA MET A 6 -3.02 -6.48 -5.38
C MET A 6 -3.01 -7.09 -6.78
N GLY A 7 -3.82 -6.56 -7.67
CA GLY A 7 -3.96 -7.10 -9.03
C GLY A 7 -4.66 -6.17 -9.99
N TYR A 8 -5.18 -6.76 -11.07
CA TYR A 8 -5.87 -6.07 -12.15
C TYR A 8 -7.35 -6.47 -12.21
N ALA A 9 -8.18 -5.64 -12.84
CA ALA A 9 -9.62 -5.86 -12.94
C ALA A 9 -10.00 -7.11 -13.76
N ASN A 10 -9.32 -7.35 -14.87
CA ASN A 10 -9.69 -8.43 -15.81
C ASN A 10 -9.86 -9.83 -15.16
N PRO A 11 -8.95 -10.33 -14.31
CA PRO A 11 -9.16 -11.63 -13.65
C PRO A 11 -10.39 -11.63 -12.73
N ILE A 12 -10.64 -10.51 -12.04
CA ILE A 12 -11.78 -10.35 -11.14
C ILE A 12 -13.09 -10.35 -11.91
N GLU A 13 -13.14 -9.60 -13.01
CA GLU A 13 -14.30 -9.54 -13.89
C GLU A 13 -14.59 -10.92 -14.54
N ALA A 14 -13.54 -11.61 -14.99
CA ALA A 14 -13.69 -12.95 -15.57
C ALA A 14 -14.25 -13.97 -14.55
N MET A 15 -13.90 -13.85 -13.29
CA MET A 15 -14.43 -14.68 -12.20
C MET A 15 -15.84 -14.24 -11.78
N GLY A 16 -16.16 -12.97 -11.98
CA GLY A 16 -17.34 -12.30 -11.47
C GLY A 16 -17.12 -11.72 -10.07
N VAL A 17 -17.37 -10.41 -9.91
CA VAL A 17 -17.06 -9.66 -8.69
C VAL A 17 -17.65 -10.29 -7.42
N GLY A 18 -18.90 -10.80 -7.50
CA GLY A 18 -19.55 -11.45 -6.34
C GLY A 18 -18.87 -12.76 -5.94
N ALA A 19 -18.50 -13.60 -6.90
CA ALA A 19 -17.77 -14.85 -6.66
C ALA A 19 -16.39 -14.56 -6.10
N PHE A 20 -15.66 -13.61 -6.69
CA PHE A 20 -14.36 -13.17 -6.20
C PHE A 20 -14.43 -12.68 -4.74
N ALA A 21 -15.39 -11.82 -4.39
CA ALA A 21 -15.54 -11.30 -3.03
C ALA A 21 -15.80 -12.43 -2.01
N ALA A 22 -16.66 -13.38 -2.37
CA ALA A 22 -16.97 -14.53 -1.50
C ALA A 22 -15.75 -15.43 -1.29
N GLU A 23 -15.04 -15.80 -2.34
CA GLU A 23 -13.85 -16.64 -2.28
C GLU A 23 -12.67 -15.94 -1.57
N ALA A 24 -12.45 -14.66 -1.85
CA ALA A 24 -11.44 -13.86 -1.15
C ALA A 24 -11.70 -13.82 0.35
N LYS A 25 -12.96 -13.63 0.77
CA LYS A 25 -13.33 -13.67 2.19
C LYS A 25 -13.11 -15.04 2.81
N GLN A 26 -13.49 -16.09 2.13
CA GLN A 26 -13.27 -17.47 2.60
C GLN A 26 -11.79 -17.80 2.74
N ALA A 27 -10.94 -17.24 1.84
CA ALA A 27 -9.49 -17.39 1.89
C ALA A 27 -8.82 -16.52 2.97
N GLY A 28 -9.57 -15.65 3.68
CA GLY A 28 -9.05 -14.82 4.76
C GLY A 28 -8.39 -13.53 4.27
N VAL A 29 -8.82 -13.01 3.11
CA VAL A 29 -8.36 -11.71 2.59
C VAL A 29 -9.02 -10.58 3.37
N ASP A 30 -8.23 -9.57 3.76
CA ASP A 30 -8.67 -8.39 4.51
C ASP A 30 -8.87 -7.18 3.61
N GLY A 31 -8.13 -7.05 2.51
CA GLY A 31 -8.24 -5.93 1.58
C GLY A 31 -7.91 -6.31 0.15
N VAL A 32 -8.42 -5.53 -0.80
CA VAL A 32 -8.15 -5.70 -2.24
C VAL A 32 -7.82 -4.35 -2.86
N LEU A 33 -6.71 -4.31 -3.59
CA LEU A 33 -6.26 -3.18 -4.38
C LEU A 33 -6.25 -3.56 -5.85
N VAL A 34 -7.07 -2.89 -6.66
CA VAL A 34 -7.10 -3.09 -8.11
C VAL A 34 -6.47 -1.88 -8.79
N VAL A 35 -5.39 -2.14 -9.54
CA VAL A 35 -4.47 -1.10 -10.03
C VAL A 35 -5.10 -0.26 -11.14
N ASP A 36 -5.92 -0.87 -11.97
CA ASP A 36 -6.50 -0.33 -13.20
C ASP A 36 -8.00 -0.01 -13.11
N TYR A 37 -8.58 -0.07 -11.91
CA TYR A 37 -9.97 0.37 -11.69
C TYR A 37 -10.03 1.86 -11.33
N PRO A 38 -10.71 2.69 -12.12
CA PRO A 38 -11.01 4.07 -11.71
C PRO A 38 -12.10 4.08 -10.63
N PRO A 39 -12.01 4.96 -9.61
CA PRO A 39 -12.98 4.96 -8.48
C PRO A 39 -14.43 5.15 -8.93
N GLU A 40 -14.66 5.94 -9.97
CA GLU A 40 -15.98 6.19 -10.54
C GLU A 40 -16.65 4.92 -11.09
N GLU A 41 -15.88 3.92 -11.50
CA GLU A 41 -16.36 2.63 -11.99
C GLU A 41 -16.39 1.55 -10.89
N CYS A 42 -15.83 1.84 -9.72
CA CYS A 42 -15.65 0.86 -8.62
C CYS A 42 -16.80 0.82 -7.61
N VAL A 43 -17.86 1.60 -7.75
CA VAL A 43 -18.90 1.73 -6.69
C VAL A 43 -19.53 0.37 -6.35
N ASP A 44 -19.92 -0.41 -7.36
CA ASP A 44 -20.53 -1.74 -7.15
C ASP A 44 -19.48 -2.75 -6.62
N PHE A 45 -18.27 -2.73 -7.16
CA PHE A 45 -17.15 -3.54 -6.69
C PHE A 45 -16.83 -3.27 -5.23
N ALA A 46 -16.65 -2.01 -4.85
CA ALA A 46 -16.37 -1.61 -3.49
C ALA A 46 -17.49 -1.98 -2.51
N ALA A 47 -18.75 -1.80 -2.93
CA ALA A 47 -19.90 -2.20 -2.14
C ALA A 47 -19.93 -3.70 -1.86
N LYS A 48 -19.64 -4.53 -2.87
CA LYS A 48 -19.58 -6.00 -2.71
C LYS A 48 -18.46 -6.45 -1.80
N LEU A 49 -17.27 -5.84 -1.89
CA LEU A 49 -16.17 -6.11 -0.96
C LEU A 49 -16.53 -5.73 0.48
N LYS A 50 -17.04 -4.51 0.70
CA LYS A 50 -17.45 -4.03 2.02
C LYS A 50 -18.54 -4.91 2.64
N ALA A 51 -19.48 -5.40 1.82
CA ALA A 51 -20.56 -6.28 2.29
C ALA A 51 -20.06 -7.59 2.91
N VAL A 52 -18.88 -8.06 2.51
CA VAL A 52 -18.23 -9.25 3.10
C VAL A 52 -17.09 -8.89 4.07
N GLY A 53 -16.91 -7.60 4.40
CA GLY A 53 -15.88 -7.14 5.32
C GLY A 53 -14.47 -7.24 4.74
N ILE A 54 -14.30 -6.88 3.47
CA ILE A 54 -13.02 -6.69 2.79
C ILE A 54 -12.87 -5.23 2.41
N ASP A 55 -11.71 -4.64 2.67
CA ASP A 55 -11.43 -3.24 2.36
C ASP A 55 -11.08 -3.03 0.89
N PRO A 56 -11.83 -2.20 0.12
CA PRO A 56 -11.39 -1.72 -1.19
C PRO A 56 -10.34 -0.61 -1.01
N ILE A 57 -9.10 -0.91 -1.38
CA ILE A 57 -7.94 -0.03 -1.25
C ILE A 57 -7.62 0.61 -2.59
N PHE A 58 -7.33 1.91 -2.61
CA PHE A 58 -7.06 2.66 -3.82
C PHE A 58 -5.66 3.24 -3.87
N LEU A 59 -5.17 3.39 -5.12
CA LEU A 59 -3.92 4.06 -5.43
C LEU A 59 -4.13 5.57 -5.60
N LEU A 60 -3.26 6.34 -4.97
CA LEU A 60 -3.07 7.75 -5.27
C LEU A 60 -1.62 8.02 -5.68
N ALA A 61 -1.42 8.99 -6.55
CA ALA A 61 -0.13 9.39 -7.09
C ALA A 61 0.07 10.91 -6.96
N PRO A 62 1.29 11.44 -7.17
CA PRO A 62 1.53 12.89 -7.20
C PRO A 62 0.66 13.65 -8.20
N THR A 63 0.21 12.97 -9.26
CA THR A 63 -0.67 13.51 -10.30
C THR A 63 -2.17 13.42 -9.98
N SER A 64 -2.55 12.77 -8.88
CA SER A 64 -3.95 12.63 -8.48
C SER A 64 -4.57 13.99 -8.14
N THR A 65 -5.77 14.23 -8.67
CA THR A 65 -6.53 15.48 -8.51
C THR A 65 -7.34 15.49 -7.21
N ASP A 66 -7.82 16.66 -6.81
CA ASP A 66 -8.74 16.79 -5.67
C ASP A 66 -10.06 16.06 -5.88
N GLU A 67 -10.52 15.95 -7.12
CA GLU A 67 -11.67 15.12 -7.50
C GLU A 67 -11.41 13.65 -7.17
N ARG A 68 -10.24 13.14 -7.57
CA ARG A 68 -9.82 11.76 -7.28
C ARG A 68 -9.78 11.49 -5.78
N PHE A 69 -9.32 12.45 -4.97
CA PHE A 69 -9.31 12.29 -3.50
C PHE A 69 -10.72 12.14 -2.93
N ARG A 70 -11.69 12.92 -3.42
CA ARG A 70 -13.09 12.82 -3.00
C ARG A 70 -13.70 11.47 -3.38
N GLN A 71 -13.56 11.07 -4.65
CA GLN A 71 -14.06 9.79 -5.13
C GLN A 71 -13.50 8.61 -4.31
N VAL A 72 -12.19 8.64 -4.02
CA VAL A 72 -11.56 7.60 -3.20
C VAL A 72 -12.05 7.63 -1.76
N ALA A 73 -12.27 8.83 -1.17
CA ALA A 73 -12.84 8.95 0.16
C ALA A 73 -14.25 8.34 0.28
N ASP A 74 -15.06 8.46 -0.78
CA ASP A 74 -16.44 7.94 -0.81
C ASP A 74 -16.48 6.41 -0.93
N VAL A 75 -15.63 5.84 -1.77
CA VAL A 75 -15.70 4.41 -2.11
C VAL A 75 -14.65 3.53 -1.41
N GLY A 76 -13.53 4.11 -0.98
CA GLY A 76 -12.44 3.39 -0.33
C GLY A 76 -12.70 3.03 1.13
N SER A 77 -11.88 2.13 1.66
CA SER A 77 -11.72 1.86 3.10
C SER A 77 -10.36 1.23 3.39
N GLY A 78 -10.06 0.99 4.67
CA GLY A 78 -8.78 0.45 5.09
C GLY A 78 -7.68 1.51 5.06
N TYR A 79 -6.96 1.64 3.96
CA TYR A 79 -5.91 2.64 3.79
C TYR A 79 -5.75 3.07 2.32
N ILE A 80 -5.03 4.15 2.10
CA ILE A 80 -4.63 4.62 0.78
C ILE A 80 -3.20 4.18 0.48
N TYR A 81 -2.99 3.61 -0.70
CA TYR A 81 -1.66 3.34 -1.20
C TYR A 81 -1.15 4.53 -2.02
N TYR A 82 -0.21 5.29 -1.47
CA TYR A 82 0.41 6.41 -2.19
C TYR A 82 1.67 5.95 -2.91
N VAL A 83 1.65 6.06 -4.24
CA VAL A 83 2.81 5.76 -5.09
C VAL A 83 3.62 7.03 -5.26
N SER A 84 4.80 7.10 -4.65
CA SER A 84 5.60 8.33 -4.55
C SER A 84 6.50 8.63 -5.75
N LEU A 85 6.33 7.95 -6.90
CA LEU A 85 7.19 8.16 -8.07
C LEU A 85 6.79 9.36 -8.93
N LYS A 86 7.79 10.18 -9.23
CA LYS A 86 7.89 10.94 -10.47
C LYS A 86 8.87 10.24 -11.42
N GLY A 87 8.37 9.62 -12.48
CA GLY A 87 9.21 9.10 -13.57
C GLY A 87 9.17 7.59 -13.76
N VAL A 88 9.56 7.17 -14.96
CA VAL A 88 9.65 5.79 -15.42
C VAL A 88 10.61 4.95 -14.57
N THR A 89 10.30 3.68 -14.50
CA THR A 89 11.09 2.62 -13.88
C THR A 89 12.59 2.84 -14.09
N GLY A 90 13.34 3.12 -13.02
CA GLY A 90 14.80 3.17 -13.05
C GLY A 90 15.49 4.50 -12.69
N ALA A 91 14.77 5.63 -12.59
CA ALA A 91 15.35 6.94 -12.22
C ALA A 91 14.96 7.28 -10.76
N GLY A 92 15.69 6.74 -9.82
CA GLY A 92 15.20 6.46 -8.51
C GLY A 92 15.59 7.38 -7.39
N HIS A 93 15.31 8.66 -7.39
CA HIS A 93 15.32 9.38 -6.10
C HIS A 93 13.89 9.67 -5.65
N LEU A 94 13.50 9.04 -4.53
CA LEU A 94 12.32 9.39 -3.76
C LEU A 94 12.49 10.82 -3.26
N ASP A 95 11.63 11.73 -3.73
CA ASP A 95 11.56 13.08 -3.17
C ASP A 95 10.80 13.03 -1.84
N LEU A 96 11.55 12.81 -0.77
CA LEU A 96 11.00 12.70 0.59
C LEU A 96 10.34 13.99 1.05
N ASP A 97 10.81 15.13 0.60
CA ASP A 97 10.23 16.42 0.96
C ASP A 97 8.88 16.62 0.27
N GLU A 98 8.73 16.15 -0.96
CA GLU A 98 7.43 16.14 -1.64
C GLU A 98 6.45 15.20 -0.92
N VAL A 99 6.88 13.99 -0.58
CA VAL A 99 6.07 13.03 0.18
C VAL A 99 5.65 13.64 1.52
N ALA A 100 6.59 14.19 2.29
CA ALA A 100 6.33 14.79 3.59
C ALA A 100 5.29 15.94 3.52
N ARG A 101 5.31 16.74 2.46
CA ARG A 101 4.33 17.82 2.26
C ARG A 101 2.95 17.31 1.85
N ARG A 102 2.88 16.24 1.06
CA ARG A 102 1.63 15.73 0.48
C ARG A 102 0.83 14.83 1.42
N ILE A 103 1.48 13.96 2.17
CA ILE A 103 0.80 12.95 2.99
C ILE A 103 -0.19 13.54 4.00
N PRO A 104 0.14 14.61 4.76
CA PRO A 104 -0.83 15.22 5.68
C PRO A 104 -2.09 15.74 4.96
N ALA A 105 -1.91 16.38 3.81
CA ALA A 105 -3.04 16.90 3.02
C ALA A 105 -3.90 15.78 2.43
N ILE A 106 -3.30 14.69 1.96
CA ILE A 106 -4.02 13.52 1.47
C ILE A 106 -4.84 12.91 2.61
N ARG A 107 -4.19 12.63 3.75
CA ARG A 107 -4.85 12.06 4.93
C ARG A 107 -6.06 12.89 5.38
N GLN A 108 -5.92 14.21 5.40
CA GLN A 108 -7.02 15.10 5.76
C GLN A 108 -8.19 15.02 4.76
N LYS A 109 -7.91 14.93 3.46
CA LYS A 109 -8.93 14.88 2.41
C LYS A 109 -9.64 13.54 2.31
N VAL A 110 -8.91 12.43 2.50
CA VAL A 110 -9.48 11.07 2.34
C VAL A 110 -9.99 10.47 3.65
N GLY A 111 -9.56 10.99 4.80
CA GLY A 111 -9.97 10.49 6.12
C GLY A 111 -9.46 9.08 6.46
N MET A 112 -8.45 8.58 5.74
CA MET A 112 -7.88 7.23 5.90
C MET A 112 -6.39 7.28 6.15
N PRO A 113 -5.79 6.25 6.80
CA PRO A 113 -4.35 6.07 6.87
C PRO A 113 -3.71 6.03 5.48
N VAL A 114 -2.46 6.45 5.36
CA VAL A 114 -1.73 6.47 4.09
C VAL A 114 -0.47 5.64 4.20
N GLY A 115 -0.42 4.57 3.42
CA GLY A 115 0.78 3.77 3.19
C GLY A 115 1.55 4.28 1.97
N VAL A 116 2.85 4.48 2.12
CA VAL A 116 3.71 4.96 1.03
C VAL A 116 4.54 3.82 0.49
N GLY A 117 4.44 3.61 -0.81
CA GLY A 117 5.23 2.66 -1.57
C GLY A 117 6.12 3.36 -2.59
N PHE A 118 7.19 2.70 -2.93
CA PHE A 118 8.24 3.01 -3.89
C PHE A 118 9.54 3.58 -3.31
N GLY A 119 10.66 3.00 -3.80
CA GLY A 119 11.99 3.49 -3.48
C GLY A 119 12.51 3.15 -2.08
N ILE A 120 11.75 2.42 -1.28
CA ILE A 120 12.18 2.00 0.07
C ILE A 120 13.05 0.76 -0.06
N ARG A 121 14.35 0.90 0.26
CA ARG A 121 15.34 -0.15 0.05
C ARG A 121 16.00 -0.65 1.34
N ASP A 122 15.94 0.14 2.40
CA ASP A 122 16.64 -0.12 3.67
C ASP A 122 15.90 0.49 4.86
N ALA A 123 16.45 0.27 6.06
CA ALA A 123 15.91 0.74 7.31
C ALA A 123 15.85 2.28 7.40
N ASP A 124 16.81 2.99 6.81
CA ASP A 124 16.85 4.45 6.87
C ASP A 124 15.80 5.08 5.97
N SER A 125 15.63 4.61 4.74
CA SER A 125 14.55 5.06 3.86
C SER A 125 13.18 4.72 4.44
N ALA A 126 13.01 3.54 5.02
CA ALA A 126 11.77 3.16 5.71
C ALA A 126 11.46 4.10 6.88
N ARG A 127 12.45 4.41 7.72
CA ARG A 127 12.30 5.32 8.86
C ARG A 127 11.91 6.74 8.42
N ARG A 128 12.54 7.26 7.38
CA ARG A 128 12.26 8.60 6.85
C ARG A 128 10.83 8.71 6.32
N ILE A 129 10.33 7.69 5.62
CA ILE A 129 8.93 7.65 5.15
C ILE A 129 7.97 7.48 6.33
N ALA A 130 8.24 6.58 7.25
CA ALA A 130 7.37 6.34 8.40
C ALA A 130 7.27 7.55 9.35
N ALA A 131 8.20 8.50 9.28
CA ALA A 131 8.08 9.76 10.02
C ALA A 131 6.85 10.59 9.61
N VAL A 132 6.36 10.44 8.38
CA VAL A 132 5.26 11.22 7.80
C VAL A 132 4.07 10.37 7.33
N ALA A 133 4.27 9.08 7.06
CA ALA A 133 3.24 8.14 6.62
C ALA A 133 2.81 7.19 7.75
N ASP A 134 1.67 6.55 7.60
CA ASP A 134 1.14 5.57 8.56
C ASP A 134 1.70 4.17 8.34
N ALA A 135 2.12 3.87 7.09
CA ALA A 135 2.75 2.62 6.72
C ALA A 135 3.78 2.81 5.61
N VAL A 136 4.71 1.85 5.52
CA VAL A 136 5.67 1.75 4.42
C VAL A 136 5.43 0.45 3.65
N VAL A 137 5.49 0.51 2.31
CA VAL A 137 5.32 -0.65 1.45
C VAL A 137 6.62 -0.93 0.70
N ILE A 138 7.13 -2.14 0.82
CA ILE A 138 8.41 -2.58 0.23
C ILE A 138 8.12 -3.74 -0.71
N GLY A 139 8.42 -3.57 -1.99
CA GLY A 139 8.24 -4.60 -3.02
C GLY A 139 9.58 -5.04 -3.62
N SER A 140 10.10 -4.27 -4.58
CA SER A 140 11.26 -4.65 -5.40
C SER A 140 12.47 -5.12 -4.59
N ARG A 141 12.77 -4.43 -3.48
CA ARG A 141 13.92 -4.82 -2.63
C ARG A 141 13.71 -6.18 -1.96
N LEU A 142 12.45 -6.53 -1.64
CA LEU A 142 12.12 -7.84 -1.09
C LEU A 142 12.31 -8.94 -2.15
N ILE A 143 11.88 -8.69 -3.38
CA ILE A 143 12.10 -9.60 -4.51
C ILE A 143 13.59 -9.79 -4.78
N GLU A 144 14.38 -8.72 -4.81
CA GLU A 144 15.85 -8.78 -4.93
C GLU A 144 16.47 -9.69 -3.84
N GLU A 145 15.98 -9.62 -2.60
CA GLU A 145 16.46 -10.47 -1.50
C GLU A 145 16.15 -11.94 -1.76
N ILE A 146 14.97 -12.23 -2.29
CA ILE A 146 14.58 -13.61 -2.66
C ILE A 146 15.43 -14.13 -3.81
N GLU A 147 15.59 -13.35 -4.88
CA GLU A 147 16.33 -13.73 -6.09
C GLU A 147 17.82 -13.99 -5.82
N ASN A 148 18.41 -13.20 -4.92
CA ASN A 148 19.83 -13.33 -4.55
C ASN A 148 20.08 -14.37 -3.44
N SER A 149 19.03 -15.02 -2.92
CA SER A 149 19.15 -16.03 -1.87
C SER A 149 19.14 -17.44 -2.42
N PRO A 150 19.95 -18.37 -1.89
CA PRO A 150 19.72 -19.80 -2.09
C PRO A 150 18.30 -20.15 -1.66
N ARG A 151 17.64 -21.04 -2.39
CA ARG A 151 16.22 -21.41 -2.18
C ARG A 151 15.91 -21.79 -0.73
N GLU A 152 16.79 -22.55 -0.10
CA GLU A 152 16.67 -23.01 1.28
C GLU A 152 16.88 -21.90 2.32
N GLN A 153 17.50 -20.78 1.93
CA GLN A 153 17.80 -19.64 2.83
C GLN A 153 16.90 -18.43 2.57
N ALA A 154 16.15 -18.41 1.47
CA ALA A 154 15.35 -17.24 1.06
C ALA A 154 14.41 -16.75 2.16
N ALA A 155 13.68 -17.64 2.83
CA ALA A 155 12.77 -17.27 3.91
C ALA A 155 13.50 -16.68 5.13
N ALA A 156 14.67 -17.21 5.48
CA ALA A 156 15.48 -16.70 6.58
C ALA A 156 16.08 -15.31 6.26
N ASN A 157 16.57 -15.11 5.05
CA ASN A 157 17.13 -13.85 4.59
C ASN A 157 16.05 -12.75 4.53
N VAL A 158 14.90 -13.04 3.95
CA VAL A 158 13.73 -12.15 3.94
C VAL A 158 13.30 -11.79 5.37
N THR A 159 13.25 -12.76 6.26
CA THR A 159 12.91 -12.52 7.68
C THR A 159 13.92 -11.59 8.34
N THR A 160 15.20 -11.78 8.08
CA THR A 160 16.27 -10.93 8.63
C THR A 160 16.17 -9.50 8.09
N PHE A 161 15.95 -9.35 6.79
CA PHE A 161 15.74 -8.06 6.15
C PHE A 161 14.53 -7.32 6.76
N LEU A 162 13.37 -7.97 6.80
CA LEU A 162 12.15 -7.38 7.36
C LEU A 162 12.26 -7.04 8.85
N ARG A 163 12.98 -7.85 9.62
CA ARG A 163 13.25 -7.55 11.04
C ARG A 163 14.08 -6.28 11.20
N GLY A 164 15.07 -6.05 10.32
CA GLY A 164 15.83 -4.81 10.31
C GLY A 164 14.95 -3.59 10.06
N ILE A 165 14.04 -3.68 9.07
CA ILE A 165 13.05 -2.65 8.80
C ILE A 165 12.13 -2.43 10.02
N ARG A 166 11.56 -3.50 10.58
CA ARG A 166 10.63 -3.40 11.71
C ARG A 166 11.27 -2.72 12.92
N ASN A 167 12.48 -3.13 13.27
CA ASN A 167 13.23 -2.53 14.39
C ASN A 167 13.45 -1.02 14.20
N ALA A 168 13.72 -0.59 12.96
CA ALA A 168 13.90 0.82 12.64
C ALA A 168 12.59 1.62 12.79
N LEU A 169 11.45 1.02 12.47
CA LEU A 169 10.13 1.64 12.60
C LEU A 169 9.68 1.69 14.08
N ASP A 170 9.93 0.65 14.85
CA ASP A 170 9.59 0.59 16.29
C ASP A 170 10.34 1.66 17.10
N GLY A 171 11.58 1.95 16.71
CA GLY A 171 12.36 3.04 17.31
C GLY A 171 11.74 4.43 17.10
N LEU A 172 10.93 4.65 16.07
CA LEU A 172 10.18 5.90 15.87
C LEU A 172 8.98 6.03 16.82
N ALA A 173 8.28 4.94 17.09
CA ALA A 173 7.12 4.94 17.96
C ALA A 173 7.52 5.37 19.39
N VAL A 174 8.61 4.82 19.91
CA VAL A 174 9.16 5.18 21.22
C VAL A 174 9.55 6.66 21.32
N SER A 175 10.11 7.23 20.25
CA SER A 175 10.49 8.65 20.20
C SER A 175 9.29 9.60 20.16
N ARG A 176 8.15 9.17 19.61
CA ARG A 176 6.91 9.98 19.55
C ARG A 176 6.15 9.99 20.88
N GLU A 177 6.23 8.91 21.66
CA GLU A 177 5.61 8.82 22.99
C GLU A 177 6.42 9.58 24.06
N ALA A 178 7.71 9.84 23.80
CA ALA A 178 8.61 10.55 24.70
C ALA A 178 8.68 12.08 24.47
N SER A 179 7.92 12.63 23.50
CA SER A 179 7.87 14.05 23.12
C SER A 179 6.53 14.65 23.44
#